data_a9f601fd9ac9b124bca025b21b11ce37
#
_entry.id   a9f601fd9ac9b124bca025b21b11ce37
#
_cell.length_a   1.000
_cell.length_b   1.000
_cell.length_c   1.000
_cell.angle_alpha   90.00
_cell.angle_beta   90.00
_cell.angle_gamma   90.00
#
_symmetry.space_group_name_H-M   'P 1'
#
loop_
_entity.id
_entity.type
_entity.pdbx_description
1 polymer ?
#
loop_
_entity_poly.entity_id
_entity_poly.type
_entity_poly.pdbx_seq_one_letter_code
_entity_poly.pdbx_strand_id
1 'polypeptide(L)'
;MLLRRFARQIEELSFADAPSRLASYLIDLAARKSTSFQGKTYLELDMRKGELASRLGTVSETLSRTLRKMKDEGIIEVDGNKVIVLNMEKLKMVAGR
;
A
#
# COMPACT_ATOMS: atom_id res chain seq x y z
N MET A 1 -1.86 -25.91 19.90
CA MET A 1 -0.66 -25.93 19.06
C MET A 1 -0.94 -25.56 17.61
N LEU A 2 -1.88 -26.24 16.98
CA LEU A 2 -2.27 -25.92 15.60
C LEU A 2 -2.83 -24.51 15.47
N LEU A 3 -3.68 -24.10 16.41
CA LEU A 3 -4.27 -22.75 16.41
C LEU A 3 -3.23 -21.68 16.59
N ARG A 4 -2.22 -21.93 17.40
CA ARG A 4 -1.15 -20.97 17.65
C ARG A 4 -0.29 -20.78 16.41
N ARG A 5 0.00 -21.86 15.72
CA ARG A 5 0.77 -21.86 14.49
C ARG A 5 0.01 -21.13 13.38
N PHE A 6 -1.28 -21.36 13.33
CA PHE A 6 -2.15 -20.74 12.34
C PHE A 6 -2.24 -19.24 12.55
N ALA A 7 -2.40 -18.79 13.80
CA ALA A 7 -2.46 -17.37 14.12
C ALA A 7 -1.15 -16.67 13.80
N ARG A 8 -0.02 -17.30 14.12
CA ARG A 8 1.29 -16.77 13.82
C ARG A 8 1.51 -16.62 12.31
N GLN A 9 1.06 -17.63 11.56
CA GLN A 9 1.16 -17.62 10.11
C GLN A 9 0.35 -16.47 9.50
N ILE A 10 -0.83 -16.21 10.04
CA ILE A 10 -1.66 -15.10 9.59
C ILE A 10 -0.98 -13.76 9.88
N GLU A 11 -0.37 -13.60 11.06
CA GLU A 11 0.37 -12.39 11.40
C GLU A 11 1.54 -12.17 10.46
N GLU A 12 2.31 -13.21 10.19
CA GLU A 12 3.44 -13.13 9.27
C GLU A 12 2.98 -12.77 7.86
N LEU A 13 1.89 -13.37 7.40
CA LEU A 13 1.31 -13.05 6.10
C LEU A 13 0.85 -11.60 6.05
N SER A 14 0.24 -11.10 7.13
CA SER A 14 -0.21 -9.72 7.21
C SER A 14 0.96 -8.74 7.05
N PHE A 15 2.08 -9.00 7.70
CA PHE A 15 3.27 -8.17 7.58
C PHE A 15 3.92 -8.33 6.21
N ALA A 16 4.04 -9.57 5.73
CA ALA A 16 4.70 -9.85 4.46
C ALA A 16 3.89 -9.31 3.28
N ASP A 17 2.56 -9.38 3.37
CA ASP A 17 1.67 -9.01 2.27
C ASP A 17 1.25 -7.53 2.28
N ALA A 18 1.50 -6.80 3.36
CA ALA A 18 1.07 -5.42 3.45
C ALA A 18 1.57 -4.56 2.28
N PRO A 19 2.86 -4.63 1.89
CA PRO A 19 3.33 -3.87 0.73
C PRO A 19 2.61 -4.26 -0.55
N SER A 20 2.44 -5.56 -0.79
CA SER A 20 1.78 -6.06 -1.99
C SER A 20 0.32 -5.62 -2.05
N ARG A 21 -0.40 -5.73 -0.95
CA ARG A 21 -1.80 -5.32 -0.87
C ARG A 21 -1.95 -3.81 -1.03
N LEU A 22 -1.08 -3.04 -0.40
CA LEU A 22 -1.10 -1.59 -0.54
C LEU A 22 -0.82 -1.19 -1.98
N ALA A 23 0.19 -1.78 -2.59
CA ALA A 23 0.53 -1.50 -3.99
C ALA A 23 -0.64 -1.83 -4.90
N SER A 24 -1.28 -2.98 -4.72
CA SER A 24 -2.45 -3.36 -5.51
C SER A 24 -3.60 -2.37 -5.34
N TYR A 25 -3.85 -1.94 -4.10
CA TYR A 25 -4.87 -0.94 -3.84
C TYR A 25 -4.58 0.36 -4.57
N LEU A 26 -3.33 0.84 -4.51
CA LEU A 26 -2.94 2.09 -5.17
C LEU A 26 -3.07 1.97 -6.69
N ILE A 27 -2.69 0.84 -7.26
CA ILE A 27 -2.83 0.60 -8.70
C ILE A 27 -4.30 0.60 -9.11
N ASP A 28 -5.13 -0.09 -8.35
CA ASP A 28 -6.57 -0.14 -8.63
C ASP A 28 -7.21 1.25 -8.49
N LEU A 29 -6.80 2.00 -7.49
CA LEU A 29 -7.27 3.36 -7.30
C LEU A 29 -6.86 4.25 -8.48
N ALA A 30 -5.62 4.10 -8.94
CA ALA A 30 -5.10 4.86 -10.07
C ALA A 30 -5.90 4.57 -11.34
N ALA A 31 -6.31 3.32 -11.54
CA ALA A 31 -7.10 2.94 -12.70
C ALA A 31 -8.50 3.54 -12.66
N ARG A 32 -9.05 3.73 -11.45
CA ARG A 32 -10.40 4.27 -11.29
C ARG A 32 -10.42 5.79 -11.21
N LYS A 33 -9.44 6.37 -10.56
CA LYS A 33 -9.48 7.80 -10.24
C LYS A 33 -8.07 8.33 -9.99
N SER A 34 -7.48 8.89 -11.01
CA SER A 34 -6.15 9.49 -10.88
C SER A 34 -5.97 10.63 -11.87
N THR A 35 -4.98 11.47 -11.60
CA THR A 35 -4.55 12.52 -12.51
C THR A 35 -3.09 12.26 -12.84
N SER A 36 -2.78 12.19 -14.13
CA SER A 36 -1.41 12.00 -14.59
C SER A 36 -0.84 13.31 -15.06
N PHE A 37 0.39 13.60 -14.62
CA PHE A 37 1.07 14.83 -15.02
C PHE A 37 2.58 14.59 -14.98
N GLN A 38 3.24 14.88 -16.09
CA GLN A 38 4.70 14.77 -16.22
C GLN A 38 5.24 13.41 -15.77
N GLY A 39 4.57 12.33 -16.15
CA GLY A 39 5.00 10.97 -15.83
C GLY A 39 4.68 10.52 -14.43
N LYS A 40 4.04 11.37 -13.63
CA LYS A 40 3.64 11.04 -12.27
C LYS A 40 2.14 10.83 -12.21
N THR A 41 1.72 9.93 -11.32
CA THR A 41 0.31 9.65 -11.12
C THR A 41 -0.10 10.17 -9.74
N TYR A 42 -1.06 11.08 -9.73
CA TYR A 42 -1.53 11.72 -8.51
C TYR A 42 -2.81 11.07 -8.05
N LEU A 43 -2.81 10.58 -6.83
CA LEU A 43 -3.93 9.90 -6.20
C LEU A 43 -4.36 10.61 -4.94
N GLU A 44 -5.64 10.50 -4.63
CA GLU A 44 -6.16 10.92 -3.35
C GLU A 44 -6.80 9.71 -2.69
N LEU A 45 -6.38 9.40 -1.46
CA LEU A 45 -6.93 8.26 -0.75
C LEU A 45 -8.40 8.52 -0.45
N ASP A 46 -9.24 7.53 -0.73
CA ASP A 46 -10.69 7.64 -0.58
C ASP A 46 -11.19 7.24 0.82
N MET A 47 -10.25 7.00 1.73
CA MET A 47 -10.57 6.65 3.10
C MET A 47 -9.41 7.01 4.03
N ARG A 48 -9.70 7.04 5.33
CA ARG A 48 -8.69 7.30 6.33
C ARG A 48 -7.72 6.13 6.44
N LYS A 49 -6.50 6.40 6.90
CA LYS A 49 -5.47 5.38 7.00
C LYS A 49 -5.86 4.19 7.88
N GLY A 50 -6.57 4.45 8.98
CA GLY A 50 -7.04 3.36 9.83
C GLY A 50 -8.03 2.46 9.13
N GLU A 51 -8.92 3.05 8.37
CA GLU A 51 -9.89 2.29 7.57
C GLU A 51 -9.21 1.52 6.46
N LEU A 52 -8.23 2.16 5.80
CA LEU A 52 -7.46 1.51 4.76
C LEU A 52 -6.68 0.32 5.30
N ALA A 53 -6.03 0.49 6.46
CA ALA A 53 -5.30 -0.60 7.10
C ALA A 53 -6.22 -1.78 7.36
N SER A 54 -7.41 -1.51 7.89
CA SER A 54 -8.40 -2.55 8.14
C SER A 54 -8.77 -3.29 6.86
N ARG A 55 -8.99 -2.56 5.78
CA ARG A 55 -9.32 -3.15 4.48
C ARG A 55 -8.21 -4.01 3.93
N LEU A 56 -6.96 -3.61 4.16
CA LEU A 56 -5.81 -4.37 3.71
C LEU A 56 -5.46 -5.53 4.65
N GLY A 57 -6.23 -5.71 5.72
CA GLY A 57 -6.00 -6.79 6.66
C GLY A 57 -4.80 -6.57 7.55
N THR A 58 -4.47 -5.31 7.83
CA THR A 58 -3.33 -4.96 8.66
C THR A 58 -3.73 -3.89 9.67
N VAL A 59 -2.76 -3.32 10.37
CA VAL A 59 -2.99 -2.26 11.34
C VAL A 59 -2.36 -0.95 10.86
N SER A 60 -2.85 0.17 11.43
CA SER A 60 -2.41 1.50 11.01
C SER A 60 -0.90 1.68 11.10
N GLU A 61 -0.28 1.12 12.12
CA GLU A 61 1.16 1.22 12.30
C GLU A 61 1.91 0.54 11.15
N THR A 62 1.48 -0.66 10.78
CA THR A 62 2.08 -1.39 9.66
C THR A 62 1.87 -0.65 8.35
N LEU A 63 0.67 -0.11 8.15
CA LEU A 63 0.38 0.68 6.95
C LEU A 63 1.31 1.89 6.86
N SER A 64 1.48 2.62 7.96
CA SER A 64 2.36 3.79 7.99
C SER A 64 3.81 3.43 7.68
N ARG A 65 4.28 2.32 8.23
CA ARG A 65 5.63 1.82 7.95
C ARG A 65 5.79 1.44 6.47
N THR A 66 4.78 0.81 5.92
CA THR A 66 4.80 0.39 4.52
C THR A 66 4.84 1.59 3.59
N LEU A 67 4.03 2.60 3.86
CA LEU A 67 4.04 3.84 3.09
C LEU A 67 5.40 4.52 3.16
N ARG A 68 5.97 4.58 4.36
CA ARG A 68 7.27 5.19 4.56
C ARG A 68 8.37 4.45 3.81
N LYS A 69 8.33 3.13 3.84
CA LYS A 69 9.30 2.32 3.11
C LYS A 69 9.22 2.56 1.62
N MET A 70 8.02 2.59 1.07
CA MET A 70 7.83 2.88 -0.35
C MET A 70 8.32 4.28 -0.71
N LYS A 71 8.10 5.24 0.19
CA LYS A 71 8.59 6.59 0.00
C LYS A 71 10.11 6.62 -0.01
N ASP A 72 10.74 5.94 0.93
CA ASP A 72 12.21 5.88 1.02
C ASP A 72 12.82 5.19 -0.19
N GLU A 73 12.10 4.26 -0.79
CA GLU A 73 12.56 3.56 -2.00
C GLU A 73 12.25 4.34 -3.29
N GLY A 74 11.66 5.51 -3.18
CA GLY A 74 11.37 6.35 -4.34
C GLY A 74 10.21 5.87 -5.19
N ILE A 75 9.36 5.01 -4.67
CA ILE A 75 8.22 4.47 -5.40
C ILE A 75 7.06 5.44 -5.37
N ILE A 76 6.82 6.05 -4.22
CA ILE A 76 5.71 6.99 -4.01
C ILE A 76 6.18 8.19 -3.21
N GLU A 77 5.34 9.22 -3.21
CA GLU A 77 5.45 10.33 -2.30
C GLU A 77 4.11 10.49 -1.60
N VAL A 78 4.12 10.89 -0.33
CA VAL A 78 2.90 10.97 0.47
C VAL A 78 2.79 12.37 1.08
N ASP A 79 1.62 12.97 0.94
CA ASP A 79 1.31 14.26 1.54
C ASP A 79 -0.12 14.19 2.08
N GLY A 80 -0.24 13.93 3.39
CA GLY A 80 -1.55 13.73 4.01
C GLY A 80 -2.27 12.53 3.42
N ASN A 81 -3.42 12.79 2.79
CA ASN A 81 -4.18 11.74 2.12
C ASN A 81 -3.88 11.66 0.62
N LYS A 82 -2.90 12.43 0.16
CA LYS A 82 -2.50 12.41 -1.24
C LYS A 82 -1.28 11.53 -1.43
N VAL A 83 -1.30 10.74 -2.48
CA VAL A 83 -0.19 9.85 -2.84
C VAL A 83 0.20 10.14 -4.28
N ILE A 84 1.49 10.31 -4.51
CA ILE A 84 2.02 10.52 -5.85
C ILE A 84 2.85 9.30 -6.19
N VAL A 85 2.47 8.60 -7.26
CA VAL A 85 3.23 7.44 -7.72
C VAL A 85 4.37 7.95 -8.61
N LEU A 86 5.59 7.80 -8.12
CA LEU A 86 6.79 8.25 -8.82
C LEU A 86 7.30 7.19 -9.79
N ASN A 87 7.09 5.93 -9.47
CA ASN A 87 7.56 4.81 -10.30
C ASN A 87 6.50 3.72 -10.33
N MET A 88 5.65 3.78 -11.34
CA MET A 88 4.55 2.83 -11.49
C MET A 88 5.04 1.40 -11.72
N GLU A 89 6.14 1.23 -12.45
CA GLU A 89 6.68 -0.10 -12.71
C GLU A 89 7.13 -0.79 -11.41
N LYS A 90 7.82 -0.05 -10.55
CA LYS A 90 8.22 -0.57 -9.25
C LYS A 90 7.01 -0.88 -8.38
N LEU A 91 5.99 -0.03 -8.45
CA LEU A 91 4.77 -0.27 -7.70
C LEU A 91 4.10 -1.57 -8.14
N LYS A 92 4.05 -1.80 -9.46
CA LYS A 92 3.51 -3.05 -10.01
C LYS A 92 4.32 -4.25 -9.56
N MET A 93 5.64 -4.12 -9.51
CA MET A 93 6.50 -5.20 -9.02
C MET A 93 6.18 -5.54 -7.57
N VAL A 94 6.00 -4.54 -6.74
CA VAL A 94 5.65 -4.75 -5.33
C VAL A 94 4.30 -5.45 -5.22
N ALA A 95 3.35 -5.10 -6.09
CA ALA A 95 2.03 -5.71 -6.10
C ALA A 95 2.04 -7.13 -6.68
N GLY A 96 3.14 -7.56 -7.28
CA GLY A 96 3.21 -8.86 -7.93
C GLY A 96 2.55 -8.87 -9.30
N ARG A 97 2.51 -7.74 -9.93
CA ARG A 97 1.92 -7.59 -11.28
C ARG A 97 3.02 -7.29 -12.33
#